data_1e3f798139b9431696b95ad92de0dd70
#
_entry.id   1e3f798139b9431696b95ad92de0dd70
#
_cell.length_a   1.000
_cell.length_b   1.000
_cell.length_c   1.000
_cell.angle_alpha   90.00
_cell.angle_beta   90.00
_cell.angle_gamma   90.00
#
_symmetry.space_group_name_H-M   'P 1'
#
loop_
_entity.id
_entity.type
_entity.pdbx_description
1 polymer ?
#
loop_
_entity_poly.entity_id
_entity_poly.type
_entity_poly.pdbx_seq_one_letter_code
_entity_poly.pdbx_strand_id
1 'polypeptide(L)'
;VTALRQYLGVWRIPGAPMLLIFGIIGRLGIGMTPLALLLVVEQVTGRYSLAAIAGGIYALAGAALSPIAGRIADRVGPSPVLLLTAVAHPLALIGLLLASRSGDDALPVIYLAAGVAGATYPPLSAAIRGAWNDLTGPNSGRYHLRNTALAAETTLFEIVFVLGPLLVAGFVLVADAAAALIGAAVVTLVGTTTVALGQVMRGWRPHPQEHHARGLGPLRVAGFPALLICVAGLGIAFGAAGVIVPAFASDHATGDPESLAGVLLAVWGIGSAIGGLWFGVRKPAPNMTRQFALLLAALAATFAVFAVMPNPLALGVALIAGGATIAPALTLENTLVGRIAPTGMLNEAYTWVVTVAVASSAAGGSVAGVIVDHAGGVRWAFLFAGAAVAVGAAVAALPAGPIARAETTAVRAEHPVPV
;
A
#
# COMPACT_ATOMS: atom_id res chain seq x y z
N VAL A 1 20.85 22.80 8.45
CA VAL A 1 21.19 23.61 7.27
C VAL A 1 21.53 22.73 6.07
N THR A 2 22.25 21.62 6.26
CA THR A 2 22.65 20.70 5.16
C THR A 2 21.46 19.96 4.56
N ALA A 3 20.55 19.44 5.37
CA ALA A 3 19.37 18.68 4.89
C ALA A 3 18.45 19.56 4.03
N LEU A 4 18.10 20.75 4.49
CA LEU A 4 17.25 21.69 3.72
C LEU A 4 17.86 22.03 2.36
N ARG A 5 19.18 22.23 2.30
CA ARG A 5 19.89 22.50 1.03
C ARG A 5 19.80 21.30 0.07
N GLN A 6 19.84 20.08 0.57
CA GLN A 6 19.70 18.87 -0.25
C GLN A 6 18.28 18.75 -0.82
N TYR A 7 17.23 18.98 -0.02
CA TYR A 7 15.85 19.00 -0.50
C TYR A 7 15.62 20.12 -1.54
N LEU A 8 16.14 21.32 -1.31
CA LEU A 8 16.12 22.39 -2.31
C LEU A 8 16.90 22.01 -3.58
N GLY A 9 17.99 21.24 -3.45
CA GLY A 9 18.73 20.67 -4.58
C GLY A 9 17.85 19.74 -5.42
N VAL A 10 17.07 18.87 -4.79
CA VAL A 10 16.12 17.97 -5.48
C VAL A 10 15.05 18.78 -6.24
N TRP A 11 14.46 19.81 -5.62
CA TRP A 11 13.47 20.67 -6.28
C TRP A 11 14.00 21.41 -7.51
N ARG A 12 15.30 21.67 -7.58
CA ARG A 12 15.97 22.33 -8.71
C ARG A 12 16.29 21.38 -9.87
N ILE A 13 16.11 20.08 -9.71
CA ILE A 13 16.29 19.12 -10.80
C ILE A 13 15.17 19.36 -11.83
N PRO A 14 15.50 19.58 -13.13
CA PRO A 14 14.48 19.76 -14.17
C PRO A 14 13.49 18.57 -14.20
N GLY A 15 12.20 18.87 -14.07
CA GLY A 15 11.12 17.88 -14.02
C GLY A 15 10.80 17.32 -12.61
N ALA A 16 11.66 17.51 -11.61
CA ALA A 16 11.43 17.03 -10.25
C ALA A 16 10.16 17.62 -9.60
N PRO A 17 9.88 18.91 -9.65
CA PRO A 17 8.66 19.47 -9.06
C PRO A 17 7.39 18.84 -9.64
N MET A 18 7.38 18.58 -10.93
CA MET A 18 6.25 17.92 -11.60
C MET A 18 6.08 16.47 -11.14
N LEU A 19 7.17 15.70 -11.03
CA LEU A 19 7.13 14.33 -10.53
C LEU A 19 6.64 14.27 -9.08
N LEU A 20 7.08 15.19 -8.23
CA LEU A 20 6.69 15.24 -6.81
C LEU A 20 5.22 15.65 -6.66
N ILE A 21 4.80 16.79 -7.24
CA ILE A 21 3.46 17.34 -7.05
C ILE A 21 2.42 16.47 -7.76
N PHE A 22 2.54 16.32 -9.09
CA PHE A 22 1.55 15.57 -9.86
C PHE A 22 1.67 14.07 -9.69
N GLY A 23 2.85 13.56 -9.28
CA GLY A 23 3.02 12.19 -8.84
C GLY A 23 2.21 11.86 -7.60
N ILE A 24 2.11 12.78 -6.62
CA ILE A 24 1.23 12.60 -5.45
C ILE A 24 -0.23 12.67 -5.90
N ILE A 25 -0.60 13.71 -6.65
CA ILE A 25 -1.99 13.90 -7.11
C ILE A 25 -2.49 12.64 -7.82
N GLY A 26 -1.71 12.08 -8.77
CA GLY A 26 -2.09 10.86 -9.47
C GLY A 26 -2.18 9.61 -8.58
N ARG A 27 -1.41 9.57 -7.49
CA ARG A 27 -1.42 8.46 -6.53
C ARG A 27 -2.50 8.59 -5.46
N LEU A 28 -3.11 9.76 -5.27
CA LEU A 28 -4.25 9.89 -4.35
C LEU A 28 -5.35 8.88 -4.66
N GLY A 29 -5.50 8.47 -5.93
CA GLY A 29 -6.40 7.39 -6.30
C GLY A 29 -6.12 6.06 -5.58
N ILE A 30 -4.84 5.74 -5.23
CA ILE A 30 -4.51 4.54 -4.45
C ILE A 30 -5.12 4.63 -3.04
N GLY A 31 -5.05 5.81 -2.43
CA GLY A 31 -5.58 6.02 -1.08
C GLY A 31 -7.10 6.17 -1.04
N MET A 32 -7.72 6.68 -2.11
CA MET A 32 -9.17 6.96 -2.16
C MET A 32 -9.99 5.78 -2.65
N THR A 33 -9.56 5.12 -3.76
CA THR A 33 -10.38 4.13 -4.47
C THR A 33 -10.81 2.96 -3.60
N PRO A 34 -9.97 2.34 -2.75
CA PRO A 34 -10.39 1.18 -1.95
C PRO A 34 -11.57 1.50 -1.02
N LEU A 35 -11.51 2.62 -0.31
CA LEU A 35 -12.59 3.03 0.59
C LEU A 35 -13.82 3.47 -0.18
N ALA A 36 -13.67 4.32 -1.19
CA ALA A 36 -14.81 4.79 -2.00
C ALA A 36 -15.52 3.64 -2.71
N LEU A 37 -14.78 2.67 -3.26
CA LEU A 37 -15.33 1.47 -3.88
C LEU A 37 -16.10 0.61 -2.88
N LEU A 38 -15.54 0.40 -1.68
CA LEU A 38 -16.20 -0.34 -0.59
C LEU A 38 -17.55 0.31 -0.26
N LEU A 39 -17.56 1.63 -0.04
CA LEU A 39 -18.79 2.37 0.35
C LEU A 39 -19.84 2.34 -0.76
N VAL A 40 -19.43 2.56 -2.02
CA VAL A 40 -20.38 2.50 -3.17
C VAL A 40 -21.03 1.13 -3.30
N VAL A 41 -20.27 0.05 -3.17
CA VAL A 41 -20.82 -1.30 -3.32
C VAL A 41 -21.62 -1.71 -2.09
N GLU A 42 -21.22 -1.29 -0.90
CA GLU A 42 -21.97 -1.52 0.33
C GLU A 42 -23.32 -0.80 0.30
N GLN A 43 -23.38 0.46 -0.13
CA GLN A 43 -24.65 1.20 -0.31
C GLN A 43 -25.64 0.51 -1.25
N VAL A 44 -25.13 -0.16 -2.30
CA VAL A 44 -25.97 -0.89 -3.27
C VAL A 44 -26.47 -2.21 -2.70
N THR A 45 -25.60 -2.94 -1.97
CA THR A 45 -25.85 -4.33 -1.58
C THR A 45 -26.27 -4.51 -0.13
N GLY A 46 -26.06 -3.50 0.72
CA GLY A 46 -26.24 -3.58 2.17
C GLY A 46 -25.30 -4.58 2.86
N ARG A 47 -24.21 -5.02 2.18
CA ARG A 47 -23.33 -6.08 2.67
C ARG A 47 -21.86 -5.78 2.46
N TYR A 48 -21.10 -5.72 3.55
CA TYR A 48 -19.65 -5.53 3.52
C TYR A 48 -18.90 -6.69 2.86
N SER A 49 -19.41 -7.92 2.94
CA SER A 49 -18.82 -9.08 2.26
C SER A 49 -18.76 -8.89 0.75
N LEU A 50 -19.85 -8.43 0.13
CA LEU A 50 -19.92 -8.23 -1.32
C LEU A 50 -19.05 -7.03 -1.75
N ALA A 51 -19.05 -5.97 -0.95
CA ALA A 51 -18.19 -4.80 -1.17
C ALA A 51 -16.70 -5.16 -1.06
N ALA A 52 -16.32 -5.95 -0.06
CA ALA A 52 -14.94 -6.41 0.12
C ALA A 52 -14.46 -7.32 -1.03
N ILE A 53 -15.34 -8.17 -1.58
CA ILE A 53 -15.04 -8.97 -2.78
C ILE A 53 -14.74 -8.05 -3.98
N ALA A 54 -15.53 -6.98 -4.21
CA ALA A 54 -15.26 -6.02 -5.27
C ALA A 54 -13.89 -5.35 -5.11
N GLY A 55 -13.55 -4.90 -3.88
CA GLY A 55 -12.24 -4.37 -3.53
C GLY A 55 -11.10 -5.38 -3.73
N GLY A 56 -11.33 -6.63 -3.37
CA GLY A 56 -10.39 -7.75 -3.58
C GLY A 56 -10.12 -8.01 -5.06
N ILE A 57 -11.17 -8.05 -5.89
CA ILE A 57 -11.06 -8.20 -7.35
C ILE A 57 -10.28 -7.03 -7.96
N TYR A 58 -10.59 -5.80 -7.56
CA TYR A 58 -9.86 -4.60 -7.98
C TYR A 58 -8.35 -4.72 -7.65
N ALA A 59 -8.02 -5.05 -6.41
CA ALA A 59 -6.64 -5.13 -5.95
C ALA A 59 -5.86 -6.26 -6.65
N LEU A 60 -6.45 -7.46 -6.76
CA LEU A 60 -5.83 -8.62 -7.39
C LEU A 60 -5.63 -8.41 -8.89
N ALA A 61 -6.60 -7.84 -9.59
CA ALA A 61 -6.48 -7.51 -11.01
C ALA A 61 -5.34 -6.51 -11.25
N GLY A 62 -5.24 -5.47 -10.41
CA GLY A 62 -4.15 -4.49 -10.45
C GLY A 62 -2.78 -5.14 -10.23
N ALA A 63 -2.66 -5.97 -9.21
CA ALA A 63 -1.42 -6.68 -8.91
C ALA A 63 -0.99 -7.65 -10.04
N ALA A 64 -1.95 -8.36 -10.64
CA ALA A 64 -1.69 -9.30 -11.73
C ALA A 64 -1.25 -8.60 -13.03
N LEU A 65 -1.86 -7.45 -13.34
CA LEU A 65 -1.61 -6.74 -14.61
C LEU A 65 -0.45 -5.73 -14.51
N SER A 66 -0.10 -5.26 -13.30
CA SER A 66 1.00 -4.30 -13.10
C SER A 66 2.35 -4.75 -13.70
N PRO A 67 2.80 -6.02 -13.57
CA PRO A 67 4.04 -6.48 -14.21
C PRO A 67 3.97 -6.45 -15.73
N ILE A 68 2.78 -6.70 -16.31
CA ILE A 68 2.57 -6.66 -17.76
C ILE A 68 2.67 -5.22 -18.27
N ALA A 69 1.98 -4.29 -17.59
CA ALA A 69 2.06 -2.87 -17.89
C ALA A 69 3.50 -2.33 -17.76
N GLY A 70 4.25 -2.77 -16.74
CA GLY A 70 5.67 -2.47 -16.57
C GLY A 70 6.52 -2.94 -17.76
N ARG A 71 6.38 -4.20 -18.19
CA ARG A 71 7.11 -4.75 -19.35
C ARG A 71 6.79 -4.02 -20.66
N ILE A 72 5.54 -3.61 -20.84
CA ILE A 72 5.15 -2.80 -22.00
C ILE A 72 5.82 -1.42 -21.91
N ALA A 73 5.79 -0.79 -20.74
CA ALA A 73 6.44 0.50 -20.50
C ALA A 73 7.96 0.43 -20.74
N ASP A 74 8.62 -0.67 -20.39
CA ASP A 74 10.05 -0.90 -20.65
C ASP A 74 10.38 -1.01 -22.15
N ARG A 75 9.40 -1.38 -23.00
CA ARG A 75 9.58 -1.53 -24.45
C ARG A 75 9.22 -0.27 -25.22
N VAL A 76 8.05 0.32 -24.92
CA VAL A 76 7.49 1.45 -25.70
C VAL A 76 7.66 2.80 -25.01
N GLY A 77 8.16 2.78 -23.79
CA GLY A 77 8.26 3.96 -22.92
C GLY A 77 7.11 4.07 -21.92
N PRO A 78 7.33 4.72 -20.78
CA PRO A 78 6.29 4.89 -19.75
C PRO A 78 5.13 5.80 -20.19
N SER A 79 5.42 6.85 -20.99
CA SER A 79 4.41 7.86 -21.36
C SER A 79 3.16 7.28 -22.04
N PRO A 80 3.24 6.47 -23.12
CA PRO A 80 2.04 5.93 -23.79
C PRO A 80 1.25 4.96 -22.87
N VAL A 81 1.92 4.17 -22.04
CA VAL A 81 1.25 3.24 -21.11
C VAL A 81 0.50 4.03 -20.04
N LEU A 82 1.14 5.05 -19.47
CA LEU A 82 0.50 5.93 -18.48
C LEU A 82 -0.70 6.66 -19.06
N LEU A 83 -0.63 7.17 -20.30
CA LEU A 83 -1.76 7.86 -20.95
C LEU A 83 -2.92 6.91 -21.22
N LEU A 84 -2.66 5.71 -21.72
CA LEU A 84 -3.70 4.71 -21.97
C LEU A 84 -4.41 4.34 -20.66
N THR A 85 -3.65 4.01 -19.63
CA THR A 85 -4.18 3.59 -18.33
C THR A 85 -4.83 4.75 -17.56
N ALA A 86 -4.32 5.98 -17.71
CA ALA A 86 -4.93 7.18 -17.12
C ALA A 86 -6.35 7.45 -17.64
N VAL A 87 -6.67 7.01 -18.87
CA VAL A 87 -8.02 7.14 -19.43
C VAL A 87 -8.85 5.88 -19.13
N ALA A 88 -8.27 4.69 -19.32
CA ALA A 88 -8.99 3.42 -19.17
C ALA A 88 -9.49 3.20 -17.73
N HIS A 89 -8.68 3.52 -16.72
CA HIS A 89 -9.04 3.37 -15.32
C HIS A 89 -10.25 4.22 -14.90
N PRO A 90 -10.31 5.54 -15.13
CA PRO A 90 -11.50 6.33 -14.84
C PRO A 90 -12.75 5.89 -15.59
N LEU A 91 -12.61 5.47 -16.85
CA LEU A 91 -13.74 4.94 -17.63
C LEU A 91 -14.31 3.66 -16.99
N ALA A 92 -13.45 2.78 -16.48
CA ALA A 92 -13.89 1.59 -15.78
C ALA A 92 -14.59 1.93 -14.45
N LEU A 93 -14.09 2.91 -13.69
CA LEU A 93 -14.77 3.41 -12.47
C LEU A 93 -16.13 4.04 -12.78
N ILE A 94 -16.23 4.81 -13.86
CA ILE A 94 -17.52 5.35 -14.32
C ILE A 94 -18.46 4.20 -14.72
N GLY A 95 -17.96 3.19 -15.44
CA GLY A 95 -18.73 1.99 -15.77
C GLY A 95 -19.27 1.27 -14.55
N LEU A 96 -18.46 1.17 -13.48
CA LEU A 96 -18.88 0.61 -12.20
C LEU A 96 -19.99 1.45 -11.56
N LEU A 97 -19.87 2.77 -11.54
CA LEU A 97 -20.90 3.68 -11.01
C LEU A 97 -22.21 3.62 -11.82
N LEU A 98 -22.12 3.44 -13.12
CA LEU A 98 -23.32 3.25 -13.95
C LEU A 98 -23.99 1.91 -13.64
N ALA A 99 -23.21 0.84 -13.47
CA ALA A 99 -23.73 -0.47 -13.11
C ALA A 99 -24.38 -0.46 -11.71
N SER A 100 -23.80 0.26 -10.74
CA SER A 100 -24.32 0.36 -9.39
C SER A 100 -25.73 0.98 -9.30
N ARG A 101 -26.11 1.78 -10.30
CA ARG A 101 -27.49 2.35 -10.38
C ARG A 101 -28.57 1.31 -10.67
N SER A 102 -28.21 0.14 -11.17
CA SER A 102 -29.15 -0.96 -11.45
C SER A 102 -29.41 -1.88 -10.25
N GLY A 103 -28.83 -1.56 -9.08
CA GLY A 103 -29.00 -2.33 -7.86
C GLY A 103 -28.24 -3.64 -7.84
N ASP A 104 -28.66 -4.57 -6.98
CA ASP A 104 -27.98 -5.84 -6.72
C ASP A 104 -27.88 -6.77 -7.93
N ASP A 105 -28.84 -6.70 -8.85
CA ASP A 105 -28.86 -7.51 -10.08
C ASP A 105 -27.64 -7.23 -10.97
N ALA A 106 -27.01 -6.05 -10.83
CA ALA A 106 -25.83 -5.66 -11.58
C ALA A 106 -24.51 -6.11 -10.93
N LEU A 107 -24.54 -6.85 -9.83
CA LEU A 107 -23.33 -7.26 -9.09
C LEU A 107 -22.25 -7.90 -9.96
N PRO A 108 -22.55 -8.82 -10.90
CA PRO A 108 -21.54 -9.38 -11.80
C PRO A 108 -20.86 -8.31 -12.67
N VAL A 109 -21.61 -7.29 -13.11
CA VAL A 109 -21.08 -6.17 -13.91
C VAL A 109 -20.24 -5.26 -13.05
N ILE A 110 -20.63 -5.01 -11.80
CA ILE A 110 -19.84 -4.25 -10.81
C ILE A 110 -18.49 -4.94 -10.57
N TYR A 111 -18.48 -6.26 -10.36
CA TYR A 111 -17.25 -7.04 -10.17
C TYR A 111 -16.34 -7.02 -11.40
N LEU A 112 -16.93 -7.17 -12.60
CA LEU A 112 -16.19 -7.05 -13.86
C LEU A 112 -15.55 -5.66 -13.99
N ALA A 113 -16.34 -4.60 -13.75
CA ALA A 113 -15.86 -3.23 -13.83
C ALA A 113 -14.78 -2.93 -12.77
N ALA A 114 -14.92 -3.46 -11.55
CA ALA A 114 -13.89 -3.38 -10.52
C ALA A 114 -12.58 -4.07 -10.96
N GLY A 115 -12.69 -5.26 -11.57
CA GLY A 115 -11.54 -5.98 -12.14
C GLY A 115 -10.87 -5.19 -13.27
N VAL A 116 -11.65 -4.63 -14.20
CA VAL A 116 -11.11 -3.79 -15.29
C VAL A 116 -10.47 -2.52 -14.72
N ALA A 117 -11.10 -1.86 -13.74
CA ALA A 117 -10.52 -0.68 -13.10
C ALA A 117 -9.19 -1.00 -12.42
N GLY A 118 -9.10 -2.11 -11.69
CA GLY A 118 -7.85 -2.57 -11.08
C GLY A 118 -6.78 -2.87 -12.12
N ALA A 119 -7.12 -3.66 -13.15
CA ALA A 119 -6.23 -4.05 -14.23
C ALA A 119 -5.66 -2.87 -15.02
N THR A 120 -6.44 -1.79 -15.14
CA THR A 120 -6.07 -0.57 -15.85
C THR A 120 -5.50 0.52 -14.95
N TYR A 121 -5.28 0.25 -13.66
CA TYR A 121 -4.67 1.23 -12.76
C TYR A 121 -3.27 1.62 -13.26
N PRO A 122 -2.96 2.94 -13.40
CA PRO A 122 -1.69 3.39 -13.97
C PRO A 122 -0.47 2.94 -13.14
N PRO A 123 0.59 2.36 -13.75
CA PRO A 123 1.83 1.98 -13.07
C PRO A 123 2.70 3.20 -12.73
N LEU A 124 2.07 4.27 -12.20
CA LEU A 124 2.67 5.57 -11.96
C LEU A 124 3.83 5.50 -10.96
N SER A 125 3.70 4.70 -9.91
CA SER A 125 4.76 4.54 -8.90
C SER A 125 6.04 3.93 -9.47
N ALA A 126 5.89 2.93 -10.34
CA ALA A 126 7.04 2.30 -11.02
C ALA A 126 7.70 3.28 -12.01
N ALA A 127 6.89 4.01 -12.79
CA ALA A 127 7.38 4.99 -13.74
C ALA A 127 8.15 6.15 -13.04
N ILE A 128 7.61 6.69 -11.94
CA ILE A 128 8.28 7.76 -11.19
C ILE A 128 9.58 7.25 -10.54
N ARG A 129 9.59 6.02 -10.00
CA ARG A 129 10.81 5.44 -9.44
C ARG A 129 11.87 5.22 -10.51
N GLY A 130 11.50 4.78 -11.70
CA GLY A 130 12.37 4.70 -12.87
C GLY A 130 12.94 6.08 -13.23
N ALA A 131 12.09 7.10 -13.30
CA ALA A 131 12.51 8.48 -13.58
C ALA A 131 13.52 9.02 -12.54
N TRP A 132 13.33 8.75 -11.25
CA TRP A 132 14.31 9.12 -10.22
C TRP A 132 15.64 8.40 -10.40
N ASN A 133 15.62 7.12 -10.78
CA ASN A 133 16.83 6.36 -11.09
C ASN A 133 17.63 7.00 -12.24
N ASP A 134 16.95 7.51 -13.26
CA ASP A 134 17.59 8.17 -14.40
C ASP A 134 18.10 9.57 -14.03
N LEU A 135 17.28 10.38 -13.36
CA LEU A 135 17.60 11.76 -12.97
C LEU A 135 18.76 11.86 -11.96
N THR A 136 18.92 10.83 -11.13
CA THR A 136 19.93 10.76 -10.06
C THR A 136 20.87 9.57 -10.18
N GLY A 137 20.97 8.95 -11.37
CA GLY A 137 21.86 7.84 -11.66
C GLY A 137 23.35 8.23 -11.61
N PRO A 138 24.28 7.25 -11.60
CA PRO A 138 25.71 7.51 -11.50
C PRO A 138 26.23 8.50 -12.54
N ASN A 139 25.69 8.45 -13.74
CA ASN A 139 26.13 9.27 -14.89
C ASN A 139 25.40 10.64 -14.99
N SER A 140 24.49 10.96 -14.06
CA SER A 140 23.67 12.16 -14.10
C SER A 140 24.38 13.42 -13.55
N GLY A 141 25.52 13.26 -12.88
CA GLY A 141 26.18 14.31 -12.09
C GLY A 141 25.43 14.69 -10.79
N ARG A 142 24.29 14.04 -10.52
CA ARG A 142 23.39 14.33 -9.38
C ARG A 142 23.26 13.16 -8.42
N TYR A 143 24.15 12.18 -8.51
CA TYR A 143 24.12 10.96 -7.69
C TYR A 143 24.09 11.25 -6.18
N HIS A 144 24.74 12.35 -5.74
CA HIS A 144 24.73 12.80 -4.34
C HIS A 144 23.31 13.18 -3.82
N LEU A 145 22.34 13.48 -4.71
CA LEU A 145 20.96 13.80 -4.35
C LEU A 145 20.04 12.57 -4.37
N ARG A 146 20.51 11.39 -4.80
CA ARG A 146 19.69 10.18 -4.99
C ARG A 146 18.92 9.80 -3.74
N ASN A 147 19.62 9.67 -2.61
CA ASN A 147 18.99 9.24 -1.35
C ASN A 147 17.96 10.27 -0.87
N THR A 148 18.24 11.56 -1.04
CA THR A 148 17.30 12.64 -0.67
C THR A 148 16.08 12.65 -1.58
N ALA A 149 16.24 12.42 -2.89
CA ALA A 149 15.14 12.36 -3.84
C ALA A 149 14.22 11.17 -3.58
N LEU A 150 14.79 9.98 -3.34
CA LEU A 150 14.04 8.78 -3.00
C LEU A 150 13.34 8.90 -1.63
N ALA A 151 14.00 9.50 -0.65
CA ALA A 151 13.39 9.78 0.65
C ALA A 151 12.22 10.76 0.54
N ALA A 152 12.38 11.85 -0.23
CA ALA A 152 11.29 12.79 -0.50
C ALA A 152 10.09 12.10 -1.16
N GLU A 153 10.35 11.28 -2.18
CA GLU A 153 9.31 10.53 -2.90
C GLU A 153 8.56 9.56 -1.98
N THR A 154 9.28 8.82 -1.15
CA THR A 154 8.68 7.87 -0.20
C THR A 154 7.85 8.60 0.86
N THR A 155 8.37 9.68 1.45
CA THR A 155 7.64 10.48 2.45
C THR A 155 6.34 11.06 1.87
N LEU A 156 6.41 11.57 0.64
CA LEU A 156 5.24 12.09 -0.05
C LEU A 156 4.23 10.99 -0.41
N PHE A 157 4.70 9.77 -0.69
CA PHE A 157 3.82 8.63 -0.93
C PHE A 157 3.04 8.21 0.33
N GLU A 158 3.66 8.26 1.52
CA GLU A 158 2.97 7.99 2.78
C GLU A 158 1.79 8.95 3.03
N ILE A 159 1.90 10.20 2.59
CA ILE A 159 0.82 11.20 2.69
C ILE A 159 -0.45 10.75 1.96
N VAL A 160 -0.33 9.96 0.88
CA VAL A 160 -1.46 9.45 0.10
C VAL A 160 -2.39 8.57 0.96
N PHE A 161 -1.82 7.79 1.89
CA PHE A 161 -2.61 6.92 2.77
C PHE A 161 -3.33 7.68 3.90
N VAL A 162 -2.89 8.89 4.21
CA VAL A 162 -3.58 9.78 5.16
C VAL A 162 -4.61 10.63 4.42
N LEU A 163 -4.19 11.30 3.33
CA LEU A 163 -5.07 12.19 2.58
C LEU A 163 -6.16 11.45 1.81
N GLY A 164 -5.89 10.22 1.33
CA GLY A 164 -6.86 9.45 0.57
C GLY A 164 -8.19 9.24 1.31
N PRO A 165 -8.19 8.56 2.45
CA PRO A 165 -9.40 8.37 3.26
C PRO A 165 -10.02 9.70 3.73
N LEU A 166 -9.21 10.72 4.04
CA LEU A 166 -9.69 12.03 4.45
C LEU A 166 -10.43 12.76 3.31
N LEU A 167 -9.94 12.65 2.08
CA LEU A 167 -10.61 13.18 0.90
C LEU A 167 -11.93 12.44 0.64
N VAL A 168 -11.95 11.11 0.80
CA VAL A 168 -13.20 10.34 0.72
C VAL A 168 -14.20 10.85 1.73
N ALA A 169 -13.80 11.01 3.01
CA ALA A 169 -14.65 11.58 4.05
C ALA A 169 -15.18 12.98 3.67
N GLY A 170 -14.33 13.83 3.10
CA GLY A 170 -14.72 15.16 2.65
C GLY A 170 -15.73 15.12 1.51
N PHE A 171 -15.53 14.25 0.50
CA PHE A 171 -16.50 14.08 -0.59
C PHE A 171 -17.85 13.55 -0.12
N VAL A 172 -17.82 12.58 0.80
CA VAL A 172 -19.06 12.02 1.37
C VAL A 172 -19.82 13.08 2.16
N LEU A 173 -19.14 13.91 2.96
CA LEU A 173 -19.78 15.01 3.70
C LEU A 173 -20.48 16.04 2.82
N VAL A 174 -19.95 16.34 1.64
CA VAL A 174 -20.49 17.36 0.75
C VAL A 174 -21.40 16.79 -0.36
N ALA A 175 -21.34 15.48 -0.59
CA ALA A 175 -22.09 14.80 -1.63
C ALA A 175 -22.40 13.33 -1.25
N ASP A 176 -21.60 12.36 -1.73
CA ASP A 176 -21.78 10.92 -1.50
C ASP A 176 -20.52 10.11 -1.83
N ALA A 177 -20.58 8.78 -1.63
CA ALA A 177 -19.49 7.86 -1.94
C ALA A 177 -19.18 7.79 -3.46
N ALA A 178 -20.19 7.99 -4.32
CA ALA A 178 -20.00 8.04 -5.77
C ALA A 178 -19.14 9.25 -6.17
N ALA A 179 -19.39 10.42 -5.55
CA ALA A 179 -18.57 11.61 -5.75
C ALA A 179 -17.12 11.38 -5.30
N ALA A 180 -16.89 10.65 -4.22
CA ALA A 180 -15.53 10.27 -3.78
C ALA A 180 -14.83 9.39 -4.83
N LEU A 181 -15.54 8.43 -5.44
CA LEU A 181 -14.99 7.56 -6.48
C LEU A 181 -14.70 8.34 -7.77
N ILE A 182 -15.56 9.30 -8.14
CA ILE A 182 -15.30 10.24 -9.24
C ILE A 182 -14.07 11.11 -8.93
N GLY A 183 -13.96 11.63 -7.71
CA GLY A 183 -12.80 12.36 -7.25
C GLY A 183 -11.50 11.56 -7.39
N ALA A 184 -11.51 10.28 -6.99
CA ALA A 184 -10.39 9.37 -7.18
C ALA A 184 -10.02 9.18 -8.67
N ALA A 185 -11.04 9.03 -9.54
CA ALA A 185 -10.85 8.94 -10.99
C ALA A 185 -10.21 10.21 -11.56
N VAL A 186 -10.68 11.39 -11.15
CA VAL A 186 -10.19 12.69 -11.63
C VAL A 186 -8.75 12.93 -11.19
N VAL A 187 -8.40 12.73 -9.92
CA VAL A 187 -7.02 12.94 -9.45
C VAL A 187 -6.05 11.96 -10.12
N THR A 188 -6.48 10.71 -10.33
CA THR A 188 -5.69 9.71 -11.07
C THR A 188 -5.48 10.15 -12.52
N LEU A 189 -6.54 10.57 -13.22
CA LEU A 189 -6.47 11.05 -14.59
C LEU A 189 -5.52 12.26 -14.71
N VAL A 190 -5.80 13.32 -13.94
CA VAL A 190 -5.06 14.58 -14.02
C VAL A 190 -3.59 14.40 -13.65
N GLY A 191 -3.32 13.76 -12.50
CA GLY A 191 -1.95 13.56 -12.03
C GLY A 191 -1.14 12.68 -12.96
N THR A 192 -1.71 11.53 -13.39
CA THR A 192 -1.02 10.61 -14.29
C THR A 192 -0.79 11.20 -15.67
N THR A 193 -1.79 11.87 -16.25
CA THR A 193 -1.66 12.50 -17.57
C THR A 193 -0.58 13.60 -17.55
N THR A 194 -0.58 14.44 -16.51
CA THR A 194 0.42 15.50 -16.36
C THR A 194 1.84 14.93 -16.26
N VAL A 195 2.04 13.88 -15.46
CA VAL A 195 3.35 13.21 -15.36
C VAL A 195 3.73 12.57 -16.69
N ALA A 196 2.81 11.86 -17.34
CA ALA A 196 3.05 11.17 -18.62
C ALA A 196 3.46 12.13 -19.75
N LEU A 197 2.84 13.30 -19.80
CA LEU A 197 3.16 14.35 -20.79
C LEU A 197 4.42 15.15 -20.44
N GLY A 198 4.98 14.98 -19.26
CA GLY A 198 6.19 15.65 -18.82
C GLY A 198 7.43 15.27 -19.60
N GLN A 199 8.39 16.21 -19.65
CA GLN A 199 9.65 16.02 -20.38
C GLN A 199 10.44 14.78 -19.93
N VAL A 200 10.41 14.46 -18.63
CA VAL A 200 11.10 13.29 -18.07
C VAL A 200 10.57 11.99 -18.65
N MET A 201 9.23 11.81 -18.68
CA MET A 201 8.61 10.61 -19.22
C MET A 201 8.72 10.50 -20.75
N ARG A 202 8.64 11.62 -21.47
CA ARG A 202 8.80 11.66 -22.93
C ARG A 202 10.27 11.49 -23.37
N GLY A 203 11.22 11.94 -22.56
CA GLY A 203 12.64 11.80 -22.81
C GLY A 203 13.22 10.41 -22.49
N TRP A 204 12.41 9.50 -21.99
CA TRP A 204 12.82 8.17 -21.61
C TRP A 204 13.43 7.40 -22.79
N ARG A 205 14.46 6.59 -22.52
CA ARG A 205 15.13 5.71 -23.48
C ARG A 205 15.12 4.29 -22.94
N PRO A 206 14.94 3.26 -23.79
CA PRO A 206 15.07 1.87 -23.39
C PRO A 206 16.45 1.59 -22.80
N HIS A 207 16.48 0.95 -21.63
CA HIS A 207 17.74 0.44 -21.07
C HIS A 207 17.96 -0.99 -21.54
N PRO A 208 19.21 -1.42 -21.77
CA PRO A 208 19.52 -2.83 -22.01
C PRO A 208 18.97 -3.67 -20.87
N GLN A 209 18.09 -4.62 -21.17
CA GLN A 209 17.54 -5.50 -20.15
C GLN A 209 18.63 -6.48 -19.71
N GLU A 210 19.04 -6.41 -18.46
CA GLU A 210 19.78 -7.51 -17.83
C GLU A 210 18.87 -8.74 -17.80
N HIS A 211 19.39 -9.89 -18.23
CA HIS A 211 18.65 -11.15 -18.23
C HIS A 211 18.36 -11.56 -16.80
N HIS A 212 17.12 -11.41 -16.37
CA HIS A 212 16.70 -11.86 -15.04
C HIS A 212 16.64 -13.39 -15.05
N ALA A 213 17.35 -14.02 -14.12
CA ALA A 213 17.25 -15.45 -13.90
C ALA A 213 15.79 -15.84 -13.64
N ARG A 214 15.23 -16.75 -14.45
CA ARG A 214 13.87 -17.26 -14.28
C ARG A 214 13.88 -18.35 -13.20
N GLY A 215 13.04 -18.24 -12.18
CA GLY A 215 12.84 -19.33 -11.22
C GLY A 215 12.25 -18.90 -9.89
N LEU A 216 11.97 -19.85 -9.01
CA LEU A 216 11.51 -19.66 -7.63
C LEU A 216 12.69 -19.36 -6.67
N GLY A 217 13.69 -18.65 -7.15
CA GLY A 217 14.97 -18.43 -6.46
C GLY A 217 14.84 -17.93 -5.01
N PRO A 218 14.15 -16.82 -4.75
CA PRO A 218 13.99 -16.29 -3.38
C PRO A 218 13.26 -17.26 -2.45
N LEU A 219 12.26 -18.00 -2.95
CA LEU A 219 11.47 -18.95 -2.14
C LEU A 219 12.30 -20.14 -1.63
N ARG A 220 13.45 -20.43 -2.25
CA ARG A 220 14.35 -21.51 -1.82
C ARG A 220 15.32 -21.08 -0.72
N VAL A 221 15.40 -19.77 -0.44
CA VAL A 221 16.28 -19.26 0.60
C VAL A 221 15.63 -19.46 1.97
N ALA A 222 16.36 -20.13 2.87
CA ALA A 222 15.90 -20.32 4.23
C ALA A 222 15.57 -18.95 4.87
N GLY A 223 14.37 -18.83 5.45
CA GLY A 223 13.88 -17.60 6.06
C GLY A 223 12.99 -16.74 5.19
N PHE A 224 13.13 -16.74 3.86
CA PHE A 224 12.29 -15.93 2.99
C PHE A 224 10.80 -16.37 3.00
N PRO A 225 10.44 -17.66 2.89
CA PRO A 225 9.04 -18.09 3.06
C PRO A 225 8.45 -17.75 4.42
N ALA A 226 9.25 -17.84 5.50
CA ALA A 226 8.79 -17.44 6.83
C ALA A 226 8.53 -15.93 6.93
N LEU A 227 9.35 -15.10 6.26
CA LEU A 227 9.10 -13.67 6.14
C LEU A 227 7.81 -13.38 5.37
N LEU A 228 7.51 -14.14 4.29
CA LEU A 228 6.26 -14.01 3.56
C LEU A 228 5.02 -14.36 4.40
N ILE A 229 5.13 -15.24 5.41
CA ILE A 229 4.05 -15.45 6.38
C ILE A 229 3.79 -14.21 7.22
N CYS A 230 4.83 -13.49 7.63
CA CYS A 230 4.70 -12.21 8.34
C CYS A 230 4.03 -11.15 7.44
N VAL A 231 4.45 -11.06 6.18
CA VAL A 231 3.84 -10.19 5.15
C VAL A 231 2.36 -10.54 4.97
N ALA A 232 2.02 -11.82 4.91
CA ALA A 232 0.63 -12.26 4.77
C ALA A 232 -0.22 -11.86 5.98
N GLY A 233 0.31 -11.99 7.20
CA GLY A 233 -0.37 -11.54 8.41
C GLY A 233 -0.67 -10.03 8.41
N LEU A 234 0.31 -9.22 8.01
CA LEU A 234 0.13 -7.77 7.84
C LEU A 234 -0.88 -7.46 6.74
N GLY A 235 -0.78 -8.12 5.59
CA GLY A 235 -1.72 -7.94 4.49
C GLY A 235 -3.15 -8.25 4.90
N ILE A 236 -3.40 -9.39 5.55
CA ILE A 236 -4.73 -9.76 6.08
C ILE A 236 -5.25 -8.65 7.00
N ALA A 237 -4.43 -8.15 7.92
CA ALA A 237 -4.85 -7.14 8.87
C ALA A 237 -5.18 -5.79 8.19
N PHE A 238 -4.41 -5.38 7.20
CA PHE A 238 -4.68 -4.14 6.46
C PHE A 238 -5.95 -4.25 5.61
N GLY A 239 -6.14 -5.38 4.91
CA GLY A 239 -7.36 -5.63 4.15
C GLY A 239 -8.60 -5.70 5.05
N ALA A 240 -8.49 -6.39 6.17
CA ALA A 240 -9.55 -6.48 7.17
C ALA A 240 -9.89 -5.11 7.76
N ALA A 241 -8.89 -4.29 8.16
CA ALA A 241 -9.11 -2.97 8.73
C ALA A 241 -9.87 -2.04 7.77
N GLY A 242 -9.59 -2.13 6.45
CA GLY A 242 -10.30 -1.38 5.42
C GLY A 242 -11.80 -1.68 5.34
N VAL A 243 -12.26 -2.79 5.91
CA VAL A 243 -13.67 -3.21 6.00
C VAL A 243 -14.24 -2.99 7.40
N ILE A 244 -13.46 -3.36 8.42
CA ILE A 244 -13.92 -3.32 9.83
C ILE A 244 -14.13 -1.89 10.31
N VAL A 245 -13.24 -0.95 9.93
CA VAL A 245 -13.34 0.44 10.39
C VAL A 245 -14.60 1.13 9.83
N PRO A 246 -14.95 1.00 8.53
CA PRO A 246 -16.25 1.44 8.03
C PRO A 246 -17.44 0.76 8.72
N ALA A 247 -17.41 -0.55 8.94
CA ALA A 247 -18.47 -1.26 9.65
C ALA A 247 -18.62 -0.78 11.11
N PHE A 248 -17.51 -0.57 11.81
CA PHE A 248 -17.53 0.05 13.14
C PHE A 248 -18.15 1.45 13.12
N ALA A 249 -17.82 2.25 12.11
CA ALA A 249 -18.39 3.58 11.96
C ALA A 249 -19.90 3.52 11.73
N SER A 250 -20.40 2.57 10.93
CA SER A 250 -21.84 2.35 10.74
C SER A 250 -22.57 2.00 12.03
N ASP A 251 -21.94 1.19 12.91
CA ASP A 251 -22.54 0.78 14.18
C ASP A 251 -22.57 1.90 15.24
N HIS A 252 -21.66 2.89 15.16
CA HIS A 252 -21.41 3.84 16.27
C HIS A 252 -21.51 5.32 15.88
N ALA A 253 -21.73 5.65 14.61
CA ALA A 253 -21.83 7.05 14.20
C ALA A 253 -23.11 7.71 14.72
N THR A 254 -22.98 8.93 15.25
CA THR A 254 -24.12 9.82 15.55
C THR A 254 -24.44 10.77 14.41
N GLY A 255 -23.62 10.79 13.37
CA GLY A 255 -23.75 11.56 12.14
C GLY A 255 -23.53 10.67 10.92
N ASP A 256 -22.80 11.17 9.92
CA ASP A 256 -22.49 10.42 8.71
C ASP A 256 -21.43 9.34 8.97
N PRO A 257 -21.77 8.03 8.86
CA PRO A 257 -20.86 6.94 9.17
C PRO A 257 -19.71 6.81 8.15
N GLU A 258 -19.94 7.15 6.91
CA GLU A 258 -18.94 7.00 5.84
C GLU A 258 -17.82 8.03 6.00
N SER A 259 -18.19 9.27 6.34
CA SER A 259 -17.21 10.31 6.67
C SER A 259 -16.39 9.93 7.90
N LEU A 260 -17.05 9.40 8.94
CA LEU A 260 -16.37 8.91 10.14
C LEU A 260 -15.38 7.79 9.83
N ALA A 261 -15.73 6.87 8.94
CA ALA A 261 -14.84 5.81 8.48
C ALA A 261 -13.56 6.36 7.85
N GLY A 262 -13.70 7.35 6.96
CA GLY A 262 -12.56 8.02 6.32
C GLY A 262 -11.66 8.73 7.34
N VAL A 263 -12.24 9.42 8.30
CA VAL A 263 -11.49 10.09 9.38
C VAL A 263 -10.74 9.07 10.24
N LEU A 264 -11.36 7.98 10.65
CA LEU A 264 -10.71 6.94 11.46
C LEU A 264 -9.54 6.28 10.74
N LEU A 265 -9.69 5.97 9.44
CA LEU A 265 -8.59 5.43 8.63
C LEU A 265 -7.46 6.45 8.44
N ALA A 266 -7.78 7.73 8.24
CA ALA A 266 -6.78 8.79 8.17
C ALA A 266 -6.00 8.93 9.48
N VAL A 267 -6.69 8.88 10.61
CA VAL A 267 -6.09 8.93 11.96
C VAL A 267 -5.15 7.75 12.19
N TRP A 268 -5.50 6.55 11.70
CA TRP A 268 -4.62 5.38 11.72
C TRP A 268 -3.33 5.62 10.90
N GLY A 269 -3.47 6.22 9.71
CA GLY A 269 -2.35 6.64 8.88
C GLY A 269 -1.45 7.70 9.53
N ILE A 270 -2.04 8.67 10.25
CA ILE A 270 -1.28 9.66 11.04
C ILE A 270 -0.46 8.96 12.12
N GLY A 271 -1.03 7.99 12.82
CA GLY A 271 -0.30 7.16 13.79
C GLY A 271 0.91 6.50 13.14
N SER A 272 0.74 5.88 11.97
CA SER A 272 1.82 5.25 11.20
C SER A 272 2.92 6.25 10.82
N ALA A 273 2.56 7.43 10.34
CA ALA A 273 3.52 8.47 9.98
C ALA A 273 4.35 8.94 11.20
N ILE A 274 3.70 9.16 12.34
CA ILE A 274 4.37 9.54 13.60
C ILE A 274 5.35 8.43 14.02
N GLY A 275 4.91 7.16 13.99
CA GLY A 275 5.74 6.01 14.33
C GLY A 275 6.95 5.85 13.40
N GLY A 276 6.74 6.05 12.10
CA GLY A 276 7.80 6.01 11.09
C GLY A 276 8.85 7.09 11.28
N LEU A 277 8.42 8.34 11.52
CA LEU A 277 9.33 9.47 11.80
C LEU A 277 10.16 9.21 13.07
N TRP A 278 9.50 8.75 14.14
CA TRP A 278 10.17 8.43 15.39
C TRP A 278 11.17 7.26 15.22
N PHE A 279 10.82 6.24 14.45
CA PHE A 279 11.68 5.11 14.17
C PHE A 279 12.88 5.49 13.32
N GLY A 280 12.70 6.35 12.31
CA GLY A 280 13.73 6.78 11.37
C GLY A 280 14.90 7.55 12.00
N VAL A 281 14.70 8.18 13.17
CA VAL A 281 15.76 8.88 13.91
C VAL A 281 16.49 7.98 14.92
N ARG A 282 16.05 6.73 15.09
CA ARG A 282 16.67 5.78 16.02
C ARG A 282 17.81 5.01 15.36
N LYS A 283 18.77 4.62 16.17
CA LYS A 283 19.83 3.71 15.73
C LYS A 283 19.23 2.32 15.46
N PRO A 284 19.66 1.64 14.38
CA PRO A 284 19.24 0.27 14.11
C PRO A 284 19.51 -0.65 15.32
N ALA A 285 18.53 -1.51 15.62
CA ALA A 285 18.74 -2.50 16.68
C ALA A 285 19.72 -3.59 16.22
N PRO A 286 20.51 -4.15 17.12
CA PRO A 286 21.47 -5.21 16.78
C PRO A 286 20.77 -6.51 16.31
N ASN A 287 19.50 -6.72 16.67
CA ASN A 287 18.69 -7.88 16.26
C ASN A 287 17.39 -7.38 15.64
N MET A 288 17.37 -7.25 14.31
CA MET A 288 16.23 -6.72 13.57
C MET A 288 15.04 -7.69 13.57
N THR A 289 15.29 -9.00 13.50
CA THR A 289 14.23 -10.02 13.54
C THR A 289 13.46 -9.94 14.86
N ARG A 290 14.16 -9.81 16.02
CA ARG A 290 13.48 -9.65 17.30
C ARG A 290 12.70 -8.35 17.40
N GLN A 291 13.24 -7.25 16.89
CA GLN A 291 12.55 -5.96 16.86
C GLN A 291 11.31 -6.03 15.97
N PHE A 292 11.40 -6.69 14.81
CA PHE A 292 10.27 -6.94 13.92
C PHE A 292 9.17 -7.76 14.61
N ALA A 293 9.55 -8.87 15.28
CA ALA A 293 8.62 -9.69 16.05
C ALA A 293 7.87 -8.90 17.13
N LEU A 294 8.58 -8.02 17.86
CA LEU A 294 7.98 -7.17 18.89
C LEU A 294 7.01 -6.13 18.32
N LEU A 295 7.33 -5.54 17.17
CA LEU A 295 6.43 -4.61 16.48
C LEU A 295 5.17 -5.31 15.96
N LEU A 296 5.31 -6.50 15.38
CA LEU A 296 4.16 -7.32 14.98
C LEU A 296 3.30 -7.73 16.19
N ALA A 297 3.93 -8.15 17.30
CA ALA A 297 3.20 -8.49 18.52
C ALA A 297 2.46 -7.27 19.10
N ALA A 298 3.10 -6.10 19.11
CA ALA A 298 2.46 -4.86 19.52
C ALA A 298 1.27 -4.51 18.60
N LEU A 299 1.44 -4.62 17.28
CA LEU A 299 0.36 -4.40 16.33
C LEU A 299 -0.80 -5.40 16.54
N ALA A 300 -0.51 -6.69 16.74
CA ALA A 300 -1.53 -7.69 17.04
C ALA A 300 -2.30 -7.36 18.33
N ALA A 301 -1.60 -6.92 19.38
CA ALA A 301 -2.23 -6.49 20.63
C ALA A 301 -3.15 -5.27 20.45
N THR A 302 -2.78 -4.33 19.56
CA THR A 302 -3.66 -3.17 19.30
C THR A 302 -4.98 -3.56 18.64
N PHE A 303 -4.99 -4.57 17.76
CA PHE A 303 -6.24 -5.10 17.20
C PHE A 303 -7.15 -5.71 18.28
N ALA A 304 -6.58 -6.37 19.29
CA ALA A 304 -7.35 -6.83 20.44
C ALA A 304 -7.93 -5.67 21.27
N VAL A 305 -7.19 -4.56 21.39
CA VAL A 305 -7.68 -3.33 22.01
C VAL A 305 -8.80 -2.72 21.15
N PHE A 306 -8.67 -2.64 19.84
CA PHE A 306 -9.71 -2.12 18.94
C PHE A 306 -11.04 -2.88 19.10
N ALA A 307 -10.98 -4.19 19.31
CA ALA A 307 -12.15 -5.06 19.47
C ALA A 307 -13.05 -4.73 20.66
N VAL A 308 -12.55 -3.94 21.61
CA VAL A 308 -13.28 -3.56 22.84
C VAL A 308 -13.53 -2.06 22.96
N MET A 309 -13.28 -1.30 21.91
CA MET A 309 -13.48 0.15 21.93
C MET A 309 -14.98 0.50 21.92
N PRO A 310 -15.45 1.31 22.87
CA PRO A 310 -16.88 1.56 23.06
C PRO A 310 -17.45 2.65 22.16
N ASN A 311 -16.62 3.47 21.53
CA ASN A 311 -17.06 4.60 20.71
C ASN A 311 -15.97 5.06 19.74
N PRO A 312 -16.31 5.88 18.73
CA PRO A 312 -15.37 6.32 17.70
C PRO A 312 -14.17 7.13 18.23
N LEU A 313 -14.36 7.94 19.28
CA LEU A 313 -13.25 8.71 19.85
C LEU A 313 -12.20 7.79 20.50
N ALA A 314 -12.66 6.80 21.28
CA ALA A 314 -11.78 5.83 21.90
C ALA A 314 -11.04 4.99 20.85
N LEU A 315 -11.75 4.55 19.79
CA LEU A 315 -11.12 3.85 18.68
C LEU A 315 -10.11 4.75 17.97
N GLY A 316 -10.41 6.03 17.71
CA GLY A 316 -9.50 6.97 17.08
C GLY A 316 -8.18 7.14 17.84
N VAL A 317 -8.25 7.30 19.17
CA VAL A 317 -7.04 7.35 20.02
C VAL A 317 -6.26 6.05 19.96
N ALA A 318 -6.95 4.91 20.02
CA ALA A 318 -6.32 3.60 19.92
C ALA A 318 -5.68 3.37 18.54
N LEU A 319 -6.32 3.85 17.46
CA LEU A 319 -5.78 3.78 16.09
C LEU A 319 -4.49 4.60 15.93
N ILE A 320 -4.36 5.78 16.56
CA ILE A 320 -3.09 6.53 16.56
C ILE A 320 -1.99 5.68 17.22
N ALA A 321 -2.25 5.14 18.40
CA ALA A 321 -1.27 4.35 19.15
C ALA A 321 -0.88 3.06 18.39
N GLY A 322 -1.87 2.35 17.88
CA GLY A 322 -1.64 1.13 17.08
C GLY A 322 -0.96 1.41 15.74
N GLY A 323 -1.37 2.48 15.08
CA GLY A 323 -0.78 2.94 13.83
C GLY A 323 0.72 3.18 13.94
N ALA A 324 1.19 3.70 15.08
CA ALA A 324 2.60 3.99 15.29
C ALA A 324 3.54 2.75 15.19
N THR A 325 3.01 1.54 15.18
CA THR A 325 3.80 0.31 14.97
C THR A 325 3.96 -0.05 13.49
N ILE A 326 3.10 0.48 12.60
CA ILE A 326 2.99 0.05 11.19
C ILE A 326 4.25 0.40 10.39
N ALA A 327 4.56 1.69 10.24
CA ALA A 327 5.70 2.12 9.43
C ALA A 327 7.04 1.56 9.94
N PRO A 328 7.31 1.47 11.26
CA PRO A 328 8.45 0.74 11.78
C PRO A 328 8.48 -0.74 11.36
N ALA A 329 7.36 -1.46 11.44
CA ALA A 329 7.28 -2.86 11.04
C ALA A 329 7.57 -3.05 9.55
N LEU A 330 6.94 -2.24 8.67
CA LEU A 330 7.18 -2.26 7.23
C LEU A 330 8.63 -1.89 6.87
N THR A 331 9.24 -0.97 7.61
CA THR A 331 10.66 -0.62 7.41
C THR A 331 11.58 -1.80 7.71
N LEU A 332 11.33 -2.51 8.82
CA LEU A 332 12.11 -3.71 9.15
C LEU A 332 11.84 -4.86 8.20
N GLU A 333 10.58 -5.07 7.79
CA GLU A 333 10.21 -6.03 6.75
C GLU A 333 11.03 -5.81 5.48
N ASN A 334 10.99 -4.59 4.93
CA ASN A 334 11.75 -4.24 3.72
C ASN A 334 13.26 -4.42 3.91
N THR A 335 13.79 -4.09 5.09
CA THR A 335 15.20 -4.27 5.40
C THR A 335 15.58 -5.75 5.47
N LEU A 336 14.73 -6.59 6.09
CA LEU A 336 14.92 -8.04 6.15
C LEU A 336 14.83 -8.68 4.77
N VAL A 337 13.88 -8.26 3.93
CA VAL A 337 13.82 -8.67 2.51
C VAL A 337 15.15 -8.39 1.81
N GLY A 338 15.66 -7.16 1.94
CA GLY A 338 16.91 -6.76 1.31
C GLY A 338 18.13 -7.56 1.78
N ARG A 339 18.14 -8.04 3.04
CA ARG A 339 19.23 -8.83 3.61
C ARG A 339 19.12 -10.33 3.30
N ILE A 340 17.90 -10.87 3.30
CA ILE A 340 17.66 -12.32 3.13
C ILE A 340 17.64 -12.70 1.65
N ALA A 341 17.22 -11.78 0.76
CA ALA A 341 17.14 -12.06 -0.66
C ALA A 341 18.53 -12.36 -1.26
N PRO A 342 18.65 -13.36 -2.16
CA PRO A 342 19.90 -13.66 -2.84
C PRO A 342 20.39 -12.47 -3.66
N THR A 343 21.71 -12.35 -3.79
CA THR A 343 22.35 -11.35 -4.65
C THR A 343 21.82 -11.50 -6.08
N GLY A 344 21.35 -10.42 -6.69
CA GLY A 344 20.77 -10.41 -8.05
C GLY A 344 19.30 -10.84 -8.16
N MET A 345 18.61 -11.23 -7.05
CA MET A 345 17.19 -11.62 -7.05
C MET A 345 16.31 -10.67 -6.21
N LEU A 346 16.81 -9.52 -5.86
CA LEU A 346 16.13 -8.58 -4.99
C LEU A 346 14.77 -8.09 -5.58
N ASN A 347 14.73 -7.82 -6.87
CA ASN A 347 13.49 -7.42 -7.55
C ASN A 347 12.43 -8.52 -7.52
N GLU A 348 12.85 -9.78 -7.71
CA GLU A 348 11.95 -10.94 -7.61
C GLU A 348 11.44 -11.11 -6.18
N ALA A 349 12.30 -10.94 -5.18
CA ALA A 349 11.91 -11.00 -3.77
C ALA A 349 10.84 -9.94 -3.43
N TYR A 350 11.05 -8.68 -3.84
CA TYR A 350 10.04 -7.63 -3.64
C TYR A 350 8.75 -7.90 -4.42
N THR A 351 8.83 -8.53 -5.59
CA THR A 351 7.63 -8.93 -6.34
C THR A 351 6.82 -9.96 -5.55
N TRP A 352 7.47 -10.95 -4.94
CA TRP A 352 6.81 -11.92 -4.06
C TRP A 352 6.17 -11.25 -2.84
N VAL A 353 6.87 -10.31 -2.18
CA VAL A 353 6.33 -9.54 -1.05
C VAL A 353 5.07 -8.80 -1.45
N VAL A 354 5.09 -8.06 -2.55
CA VAL A 354 3.92 -7.32 -3.04
C VAL A 354 2.78 -8.26 -3.41
N THR A 355 3.08 -9.38 -4.10
CA THR A 355 2.06 -10.36 -4.48
C THR A 355 1.36 -10.96 -3.25
N VAL A 356 2.14 -11.38 -2.25
CA VAL A 356 1.59 -11.94 -1.01
C VAL A 356 0.83 -10.89 -0.23
N ALA A 357 1.36 -9.65 -0.10
CA ALA A 357 0.67 -8.56 0.60
C ALA A 357 -0.68 -8.24 -0.03
N VAL A 358 -0.76 -8.11 -1.35
CA VAL A 358 -2.02 -7.80 -2.06
C VAL A 358 -3.00 -8.97 -1.97
N ALA A 359 -2.55 -10.20 -2.23
CA ALA A 359 -3.41 -11.37 -2.18
C ALA A 359 -3.98 -11.60 -0.77
N SER A 360 -3.14 -11.49 0.26
CA SER A 360 -3.56 -11.64 1.65
C SER A 360 -4.45 -10.49 2.12
N SER A 361 -4.23 -9.26 1.64
CA SER A 361 -5.11 -8.12 1.91
C SER A 361 -6.51 -8.33 1.30
N ALA A 362 -6.58 -8.78 0.06
CA ALA A 362 -7.86 -9.11 -0.58
C ALA A 362 -8.60 -10.23 0.19
N ALA A 363 -7.89 -11.30 0.58
CA ALA A 363 -8.46 -12.37 1.39
C ALA A 363 -8.90 -11.87 2.77
N GLY A 364 -8.08 -11.08 3.45
CA GLY A 364 -8.36 -10.49 4.75
C GLY A 364 -9.60 -9.60 4.75
N GLY A 365 -9.73 -8.73 3.75
CA GLY A 365 -10.92 -7.91 3.55
C GLY A 365 -12.17 -8.74 3.30
N SER A 366 -12.09 -9.75 2.41
CA SER A 366 -13.22 -10.61 2.09
C SER A 366 -13.70 -11.41 3.31
N VAL A 367 -12.79 -12.01 4.09
CA VAL A 367 -13.13 -12.75 5.32
C VAL A 367 -13.69 -11.80 6.38
N ALA A 368 -13.07 -10.62 6.59
CA ALA A 368 -13.58 -9.62 7.51
C ALA A 368 -14.98 -9.15 7.12
N GLY A 369 -15.25 -8.95 5.82
CA GLY A 369 -16.57 -8.60 5.30
C GLY A 369 -17.63 -9.62 5.70
N VAL A 370 -17.34 -10.92 5.53
CA VAL A 370 -18.25 -11.98 5.96
C VAL A 370 -18.47 -11.95 7.47
N ILE A 371 -17.42 -11.71 8.26
CA ILE A 371 -17.54 -11.69 9.73
C ILE A 371 -18.37 -10.49 10.19
N VAL A 372 -18.15 -9.28 9.63
CA VAL A 372 -18.88 -8.07 10.06
C VAL A 372 -20.36 -8.09 9.69
N ASP A 373 -20.75 -8.83 8.64
CA ASP A 373 -22.14 -8.99 8.25
C ASP A 373 -22.99 -9.78 9.28
N HIS A 374 -22.35 -10.35 10.32
CA HIS A 374 -23.05 -11.04 11.41
C HIS A 374 -23.12 -10.17 12.67
N ALA A 375 -24.12 -10.43 13.52
CA ALA A 375 -24.30 -9.70 14.77
C ALA A 375 -23.05 -9.75 15.67
N GLY A 376 -22.54 -8.59 16.08
CA GLY A 376 -21.30 -8.44 16.84
C GLY A 376 -20.03 -8.77 16.05
N GLY A 377 -20.14 -8.86 14.72
CA GLY A 377 -19.05 -9.25 13.82
C GLY A 377 -17.85 -8.32 13.85
N VAL A 378 -18.06 -7.01 14.04
CA VAL A 378 -16.97 -6.01 14.11
C VAL A 378 -15.89 -6.42 15.14
N ARG A 379 -16.34 -6.83 16.34
CA ARG A 379 -15.43 -7.29 17.41
C ARG A 379 -14.61 -8.51 16.95
N TRP A 380 -15.27 -9.50 16.36
CA TRP A 380 -14.63 -10.74 15.94
C TRP A 380 -13.71 -10.52 14.74
N ALA A 381 -14.06 -9.58 13.85
CA ALA A 381 -13.23 -9.20 12.71
C ALA A 381 -11.92 -8.51 13.16
N PHE A 382 -11.96 -7.63 14.18
CA PHE A 382 -10.74 -7.09 14.78
C PHE A 382 -9.86 -8.20 15.40
N LEU A 383 -10.46 -9.16 16.13
CA LEU A 383 -9.72 -10.27 16.70
C LEU A 383 -9.11 -11.18 15.61
N PHE A 384 -9.83 -11.42 14.50
CA PHE A 384 -9.33 -12.13 13.33
C PHE A 384 -8.10 -11.43 12.74
N ALA A 385 -8.18 -10.12 12.51
CA ALA A 385 -7.05 -9.33 12.00
C ALA A 385 -5.85 -9.40 12.95
N GLY A 386 -6.08 -9.25 14.26
CA GLY A 386 -5.05 -9.38 15.28
C GLY A 386 -4.41 -10.76 15.33
N ALA A 387 -5.21 -11.83 15.20
CA ALA A 387 -4.72 -13.21 15.16
C ALA A 387 -3.81 -13.45 13.94
N ALA A 388 -4.16 -12.91 12.78
CA ALA A 388 -3.32 -13.03 11.58
C ALA A 388 -1.94 -12.38 11.77
N VAL A 389 -1.87 -11.19 12.37
CA VAL A 389 -0.60 -10.54 12.70
C VAL A 389 0.15 -11.31 13.79
N ALA A 390 -0.56 -11.86 14.80
CA ALA A 390 0.03 -12.65 15.87
C ALA A 390 0.73 -13.92 15.35
N VAL A 391 0.18 -14.57 14.32
CA VAL A 391 0.86 -15.68 13.62
C VAL A 391 2.19 -15.22 13.03
N GLY A 392 2.22 -14.09 12.33
CA GLY A 392 3.45 -13.50 11.81
C GLY A 392 4.45 -13.17 12.93
N ALA A 393 3.97 -12.56 14.03
CA ALA A 393 4.78 -12.26 15.20
C ALA A 393 5.39 -13.53 15.82
N ALA A 394 4.59 -14.61 15.97
CA ALA A 394 5.07 -15.89 16.49
C ALA A 394 6.14 -16.49 15.60
N VAL A 395 5.96 -16.49 14.27
CA VAL A 395 6.95 -16.97 13.31
C VAL A 395 8.26 -16.18 13.40
N ALA A 396 8.17 -14.85 13.49
CA ALA A 396 9.35 -14.00 13.62
C ALA A 396 10.04 -14.13 14.99
N ALA A 397 9.28 -14.45 16.06
CA ALA A 397 9.79 -14.59 17.42
C ALA A 397 10.48 -15.94 17.70
N LEU A 398 10.39 -16.91 16.80
CA LEU A 398 10.98 -18.24 16.99
C LEU A 398 12.48 -18.13 17.31
N PRO A 399 12.96 -18.58 18.48
CA PRO A 399 14.39 -18.59 18.82
C PRO A 399 15.16 -19.44 17.80
N ALA A 400 16.20 -18.89 17.20
CA ALA A 400 16.91 -19.53 16.10
C ALA A 400 15.99 -19.99 14.94
N GLY A 401 14.88 -19.28 14.72
CA GLY A 401 13.93 -19.53 13.64
C GLY A 401 14.52 -19.24 12.26
N PRO A 402 13.78 -19.56 11.18
CA PRO A 402 14.28 -19.41 9.82
C PRO A 402 14.73 -17.99 9.50
N ILE A 403 13.97 -16.95 9.93
CA ILE A 403 14.30 -15.53 9.69
C ILE A 403 15.57 -15.13 10.46
N ALA A 404 15.66 -15.47 11.76
CA ALA A 404 16.80 -15.12 12.59
C ALA A 404 18.10 -15.80 12.11
N ARG A 405 18.01 -17.05 11.66
CA ARG A 405 19.16 -17.75 11.06
C ARG A 405 19.60 -17.11 9.75
N ALA A 406 18.65 -16.75 8.88
CA ALA A 406 18.97 -16.09 7.62
C ALA A 406 19.62 -14.71 7.85
N GLU A 407 19.08 -13.90 8.78
CA GLU A 407 19.67 -12.62 9.18
C GLU A 407 21.11 -12.81 9.70
N THR A 408 21.32 -13.78 10.59
CA THR A 408 22.66 -14.04 11.16
C THR A 408 23.66 -14.47 10.08
N THR A 409 23.23 -15.27 9.12
CA THR A 409 24.07 -15.72 8.00
C THR A 409 24.43 -14.54 7.09
N ALA A 410 23.46 -13.66 6.78
CA ALA A 410 23.70 -12.47 5.98
C ALA A 410 24.69 -11.51 6.65
N VAL A 411 24.52 -11.23 7.95
CA VAL A 411 25.43 -10.36 8.72
C VAL A 411 26.87 -10.92 8.76
N ARG A 412 27.03 -12.25 8.88
CA ARG A 412 28.37 -12.87 8.83
C ARG A 412 29.03 -12.76 7.45
N ALA A 413 28.22 -12.80 6.39
CA ALA A 413 28.74 -12.62 5.03
C ALA A 413 29.18 -11.18 4.75
N GLU A 414 28.53 -10.18 5.37
CA GLU A 414 28.91 -8.76 5.28
C GLU A 414 30.19 -8.44 6.06
N HIS A 415 30.49 -9.20 7.14
CA HIS A 415 31.64 -9.00 8.00
C HIS A 415 32.41 -10.32 8.17
N PRO A 416 33.15 -10.78 7.13
CA PRO A 416 33.99 -11.96 7.27
C PRO A 416 35.05 -11.73 8.36
N VAL A 417 35.03 -12.56 9.40
CA VAL A 417 36.08 -12.56 10.43
C VAL A 417 37.40 -12.91 9.71
N PRO A 418 38.43 -12.05 9.76
CA PRO A 418 39.70 -12.39 9.16
C PRO A 418 40.24 -13.64 9.87
N VAL A 419 40.58 -14.67 9.10
CA VAL A 419 41.21 -15.92 9.55
C VAL A 419 42.68 -15.67 9.88
#